data_4c6ac7783c0ca4b05d63eaeaef491e32
#
_entry.id   4c6ac7783c0ca4b05d63eaeaef491e32
#
_cell.length_a   1.000
_cell.length_b   1.000
_cell.length_c   1.000
_cell.angle_alpha   90.00
_cell.angle_beta   90.00
_cell.angle_gamma   90.00
#
_symmetry.space_group_name_H-M   'P 1'
#
loop_
_entity.id
_entity.type
_entity.pdbx_description
1 polymer ?
#
loop_
_entity_poly.entity_id
_entity_poly.type
_entity_poly.pdbx_seq_one_letter_code
_entity_poly.pdbx_strand_id
1 'polypeptide(L)'
;MTIGFTSRAAVSTCVLCTAHLLVAAPAAAIAGVDPGPRAAAAAAALLYRPGTHVRPRPGAPEVPDLSALSWLVADARTGDVLAAHDAHRRLPPASTLKTLFALTVLPALPAGIRHRVDEEELAGIGPGSSLVGIAEGRAYRVSDLWNGVFLSSGNDAVRVLAALSGGWRATAERMQTKARALGARDTRVKSPDGYDAPGQVSSAYDLAVFGRAGLRNREFARYCARHEARFPARDGGSYGIVNTNRLLTGADGVAPYRGLIGIKNGYTGNAGHTLVAAAHRDGHTLVVTVMNPRSGGGHAVYEEARALLDWGFEASGQVTPVGSLDALRPVPLRGPGADSALVPAARGNDAPARPVPWTVAGAALLGAAAVSLYLRLRWGPVPTDQG
;
A
#
# COMPACT_ATOMS: atom_id res chain seq x y z
N MET A 1 -33.14 -71.01 22.14
CA MET A 1 -33.30 -72.32 21.48
C MET A 1 -32.82 -72.20 20.04
N THR A 2 -31.68 -72.87 19.78
CA THR A 2 -31.24 -73.56 18.55
C THR A 2 -31.16 -72.74 17.25
N ILE A 3 -29.96 -72.35 16.80
CA ILE A 3 -28.94 -73.06 15.98
C ILE A 3 -29.48 -73.37 14.56
N GLY A 4 -28.74 -72.88 13.57
CA GLY A 4 -28.84 -73.30 12.19
C GLY A 4 -27.80 -72.60 11.26
N PHE A 5 -26.63 -73.18 11.13
CA PHE A 5 -25.56 -72.87 10.12
C PHE A 5 -25.91 -73.56 8.80
N THR A 6 -25.62 -72.97 7.65
CA THR A 6 -25.04 -73.59 6.44
C THR A 6 -24.76 -72.46 5.42
N SER A 7 -23.60 -72.15 5.03
CA SER A 7 -22.54 -72.73 4.19
C SER A 7 -22.79 -72.60 2.65
N ARG A 8 -21.92 -71.77 2.00
CA ARG A 8 -21.29 -71.87 0.66
C ARG A 8 -22.13 -71.76 -0.61
N ALA A 9 -21.80 -70.75 -1.41
CA ALA A 9 -21.25 -71.01 -2.76
C ALA A 9 -20.67 -69.72 -3.35
N ALA A 10 -19.41 -69.74 -3.76
CA ALA A 10 -18.70 -68.74 -4.53
C ALA A 10 -19.14 -68.81 -5.99
N VAL A 11 -19.45 -67.68 -6.60
CA VAL A 11 -19.49 -67.49 -8.05
C VAL A 11 -18.62 -66.32 -8.42
N SER A 12 -17.48 -66.63 -9.02
CA SER A 12 -16.60 -65.69 -9.69
C SER A 12 -17.27 -65.14 -10.94
N THR A 13 -17.45 -63.84 -11.00
CA THR A 13 -17.81 -63.18 -12.25
C THR A 13 -16.79 -62.10 -12.54
N CYS A 14 -15.94 -62.35 -13.56
CA CYS A 14 -15.06 -61.36 -14.17
C CYS A 14 -15.91 -60.22 -14.73
N VAL A 15 -15.77 -59.02 -14.23
CA VAL A 15 -16.19 -57.80 -14.87
C VAL A 15 -15.02 -57.07 -15.46
N LEU A 16 -15.00 -56.98 -16.78
CA LEU A 16 -14.02 -56.17 -17.53
C LEU A 16 -14.17 -54.70 -17.10
N CYS A 17 -13.14 -54.15 -16.46
CA CYS A 17 -12.96 -52.72 -16.28
C CYS A 17 -12.51 -52.11 -17.60
N THR A 18 -13.42 -51.53 -18.37
CA THR A 18 -13.10 -50.59 -19.45
C THR A 18 -12.63 -49.28 -18.81
N ALA A 19 -11.34 -49.05 -18.78
CA ALA A 19 -10.79 -47.76 -18.39
C ALA A 19 -11.12 -46.70 -19.44
N HIS A 20 -12.04 -45.81 -19.13
CA HIS A 20 -12.24 -44.59 -19.91
C HIS A 20 -11.13 -43.61 -19.49
N LEU A 21 -10.11 -43.48 -20.35
CA LEU A 21 -9.16 -42.35 -20.29
C LEU A 21 -9.94 -41.07 -20.62
N LEU A 22 -10.32 -40.33 -19.60
CA LEU A 22 -10.68 -38.93 -19.74
C LEU A 22 -9.40 -38.15 -20.03
N VAL A 23 -9.17 -37.85 -21.30
CA VAL A 23 -8.16 -36.86 -21.73
C VAL A 23 -8.67 -35.50 -21.27
N ALA A 24 -8.19 -35.04 -20.11
CA ALA A 24 -8.35 -33.67 -19.70
C ALA A 24 -7.56 -32.79 -20.66
N ALA A 25 -8.23 -32.10 -21.58
CA ALA A 25 -7.62 -31.02 -22.34
C ALA A 25 -7.08 -29.95 -21.39
N PRO A 26 -5.82 -29.50 -21.50
CA PRO A 26 -5.35 -28.39 -20.70
C PRO A 26 -6.18 -27.17 -21.07
N ALA A 27 -6.88 -26.59 -20.08
CA ALA A 27 -7.45 -25.28 -20.21
C ALA A 27 -6.30 -24.32 -20.50
N ALA A 28 -6.19 -23.87 -21.73
CA ALA A 28 -5.26 -22.82 -22.10
C ALA A 28 -5.66 -21.57 -21.29
N ALA A 29 -4.93 -21.30 -20.22
CA ALA A 29 -4.98 -20.01 -19.58
C ALA A 29 -4.63 -18.98 -20.67
N ILE A 30 -5.60 -18.14 -21.03
CA ILE A 30 -5.34 -16.97 -21.87
C ILE A 30 -4.39 -16.10 -21.04
N ALA A 31 -3.09 -16.28 -21.29
CA ALA A 31 -2.08 -15.37 -20.77
C ALA A 31 -2.43 -13.99 -21.33
N GLY A 32 -2.84 -13.07 -20.46
CA GLY A 32 -3.06 -11.68 -20.84
C GLY A 32 -1.79 -11.21 -21.55
N VAL A 33 -1.91 -10.80 -22.80
CA VAL A 33 -0.80 -10.27 -23.59
C VAL A 33 -0.27 -9.07 -22.83
N ASP A 34 0.95 -9.18 -22.31
CA ASP A 34 1.63 -8.08 -21.65
C ASP A 34 1.78 -6.95 -22.68
N PRO A 35 1.17 -5.76 -22.44
CA PRO A 35 1.26 -4.67 -23.40
C PRO A 35 2.73 -4.28 -23.55
N GLY A 36 3.25 -4.37 -24.77
CA GLY A 36 4.66 -4.06 -25.03
C GLY A 36 5.05 -2.66 -24.51
N PRO A 37 6.34 -2.37 -24.28
CA PRO A 37 6.82 -1.14 -23.63
C PRO A 37 6.27 0.17 -24.21
N ARG A 38 6.00 0.22 -25.49
CA ARG A 38 5.39 1.38 -26.17
C ARG A 38 3.93 1.61 -25.77
N ALA A 39 3.14 0.54 -25.64
CA ALA A 39 1.74 0.63 -25.25
C ALA A 39 1.61 1.05 -23.76
N ALA A 40 2.50 0.52 -22.91
CA ALA A 40 2.58 0.92 -21.50
C ALA A 40 2.97 2.40 -21.33
N ALA A 41 3.95 2.88 -22.11
CA ALA A 41 4.35 4.29 -22.09
C ALA A 41 3.25 5.22 -22.62
N ALA A 42 2.54 4.83 -23.69
CA ALA A 42 1.42 5.60 -24.22
C ALA A 42 0.23 5.67 -23.23
N ALA A 43 -0.06 4.57 -22.54
CA ALA A 43 -1.10 4.54 -21.51
C ALA A 43 -0.70 5.40 -20.30
N ALA A 44 0.56 5.35 -19.87
CA ALA A 44 1.05 6.24 -18.80
C ALA A 44 0.93 7.71 -19.19
N ALA A 45 1.23 8.08 -20.43
CA ALA A 45 1.12 9.45 -20.93
C ALA A 45 -0.33 9.96 -20.99
N LEU A 46 -1.31 9.07 -21.17
CA LEU A 46 -2.73 9.43 -21.21
C LEU A 46 -3.21 10.02 -19.88
N LEU A 47 -2.78 9.45 -18.74
CA LEU A 47 -3.19 9.90 -17.42
C LEU A 47 -2.67 11.31 -17.05
N TYR A 48 -1.65 11.83 -17.76
CA TYR A 48 -1.17 13.21 -17.59
C TYR A 48 -2.00 14.24 -18.38
N ARG A 49 -2.88 13.80 -19.28
CA ARG A 49 -3.78 14.71 -19.98
C ARG A 49 -4.94 15.13 -19.05
N PRO A 50 -5.42 16.37 -19.16
CA PRO A 50 -6.59 16.82 -18.40
C PRO A 50 -7.87 16.12 -18.89
N GLY A 51 -8.89 16.09 -18.02
CA GLY A 51 -10.20 15.53 -18.30
C GLY A 51 -10.35 14.07 -17.93
N THR A 52 -11.49 13.50 -18.32
CA THR A 52 -11.85 12.10 -18.01
C THR A 52 -11.32 11.17 -19.07
N HIS A 53 -10.64 10.11 -18.64
CA HIS A 53 -10.09 9.07 -19.48
C HIS A 53 -10.70 7.71 -19.13
N VAL A 54 -11.36 7.11 -20.10
CA VAL A 54 -11.88 5.74 -20.10
C VAL A 54 -11.77 5.16 -21.50
N ARG A 55 -11.61 3.86 -21.63
CA ARG A 55 -11.59 3.14 -22.91
C ARG A 55 -12.65 2.04 -22.89
N PRO A 56 -13.93 2.37 -23.12
CA PRO A 56 -15.02 1.41 -23.06
C PRO A 56 -14.94 0.42 -24.23
N ARG A 57 -15.34 -0.81 -23.97
CA ARG A 57 -15.66 -1.81 -24.99
C ARG A 57 -17.18 -1.74 -25.27
N PRO A 58 -17.66 -2.35 -26.36
CA PRO A 58 -19.09 -2.42 -26.62
C PRO A 58 -19.85 -2.99 -25.41
N GLY A 59 -20.88 -2.29 -24.94
CA GLY A 59 -21.69 -2.69 -23.80
C GLY A 59 -21.14 -2.28 -22.41
N ALA A 60 -19.98 -1.59 -22.34
CA ALA A 60 -19.49 -1.08 -21.08
C ALA A 60 -20.41 0.00 -20.48
N PRO A 61 -20.58 0.07 -19.15
CA PRO A 61 -21.37 1.10 -18.51
C PRO A 61 -20.71 2.48 -18.69
N GLU A 62 -21.55 3.52 -18.73
CA GLU A 62 -21.06 4.89 -18.76
C GLU A 62 -20.41 5.28 -17.42
N VAL A 63 -19.34 6.08 -17.50
CA VAL A 63 -18.67 6.64 -16.30
C VAL A 63 -19.64 7.60 -15.61
N PRO A 64 -19.81 7.52 -14.28
CA PRO A 64 -20.68 8.45 -13.57
C PRO A 64 -20.20 9.91 -13.70
N ASP A 65 -21.15 10.85 -13.79
CA ASP A 65 -20.85 12.27 -13.73
C ASP A 65 -20.56 12.66 -12.27
N LEU A 66 -19.37 13.20 -12.04
CA LEU A 66 -18.86 13.52 -10.70
C LEU A 66 -18.38 14.97 -10.63
N SER A 67 -18.50 15.56 -9.45
CA SER A 67 -18.08 16.93 -9.21
C SER A 67 -16.63 17.06 -8.71
N ALA A 68 -15.98 15.94 -8.37
CA ALA A 68 -14.61 15.94 -7.84
C ALA A 68 -13.60 16.51 -8.83
N LEU A 69 -12.67 17.32 -8.32
CA LEU A 69 -11.60 17.92 -9.13
C LEU A 69 -10.60 16.91 -9.68
N SER A 70 -10.50 15.76 -9.06
CA SER A 70 -9.65 14.65 -9.49
C SER A 70 -10.14 13.37 -8.86
N TRP A 71 -10.17 12.28 -9.64
CA TRP A 71 -10.53 10.95 -9.17
C TRP A 71 -9.89 9.84 -10.01
N LEU A 72 -9.85 8.64 -9.46
CA LEU A 72 -9.30 7.46 -10.14
C LEU A 72 -9.94 6.18 -9.62
N VAL A 73 -10.16 5.21 -10.52
CA VAL A 73 -10.54 3.83 -10.21
C VAL A 73 -9.50 2.88 -10.77
N ALA A 74 -9.00 1.97 -9.94
CA ALA A 74 -8.02 0.96 -10.33
C ALA A 74 -8.29 -0.41 -9.71
N ASP A 75 -7.92 -1.47 -10.42
CA ASP A 75 -7.82 -2.82 -9.85
C ASP A 75 -6.64 -2.89 -8.90
N ALA A 76 -6.89 -3.26 -7.64
CA ALA A 76 -5.86 -3.31 -6.61
C ALA A 76 -4.85 -4.45 -6.83
N ARG A 77 -5.26 -5.54 -7.48
CA ARG A 77 -4.41 -6.70 -7.74
C ARG A 77 -3.43 -6.42 -8.88
N THR A 78 -3.94 -6.03 -10.04
CA THR A 78 -3.11 -5.78 -11.24
C THR A 78 -2.45 -4.41 -11.23
N GLY A 79 -3.11 -3.39 -10.66
CA GLY A 79 -2.74 -1.99 -10.74
C GLY A 79 -3.28 -1.29 -11.98
N ASP A 80 -4.09 -1.97 -12.79
CA ASP A 80 -4.71 -1.40 -13.97
C ASP A 80 -5.65 -0.26 -13.59
N VAL A 81 -5.47 0.90 -14.19
CA VAL A 81 -6.37 2.05 -14.05
C VAL A 81 -7.51 1.89 -15.03
N LEU A 82 -8.74 1.72 -14.52
CA LEU A 82 -9.94 1.51 -15.33
C LEU A 82 -10.46 2.83 -15.90
N ALA A 83 -10.50 3.87 -15.07
CA ALA A 83 -10.83 5.24 -15.45
C ALA A 83 -10.21 6.23 -14.49
N ALA A 84 -10.03 7.47 -14.95
CA ALA A 84 -9.55 8.57 -14.12
C ALA A 84 -9.98 9.93 -14.71
N HIS A 85 -10.07 10.93 -13.85
CA HIS A 85 -10.23 12.32 -14.20
C HIS A 85 -9.12 13.14 -13.57
N ASP A 86 -8.38 13.88 -14.38
CA ASP A 86 -7.27 14.73 -13.93
C ASP A 86 -6.32 14.00 -12.95
N ALA A 87 -5.97 12.74 -13.26
CA ALA A 87 -5.30 11.80 -12.35
C ALA A 87 -4.06 12.35 -11.65
N HIS A 88 -3.27 13.17 -12.37
CA HIS A 88 -2.02 13.78 -11.89
C HIS A 88 -2.18 15.25 -11.45
N ARG A 89 -3.42 15.74 -11.33
CA ARG A 89 -3.68 17.06 -10.79
C ARG A 89 -3.23 17.15 -9.34
N ARG A 90 -2.33 18.08 -9.05
CA ARG A 90 -1.79 18.28 -7.70
C ARG A 90 -2.77 19.09 -6.85
N LEU A 91 -3.27 18.46 -5.79
CA LEU A 91 -4.21 19.02 -4.83
C LEU A 91 -3.73 18.76 -3.40
N PRO A 92 -4.12 19.56 -2.41
CA PRO A 92 -3.86 19.24 -1.01
C PRO A 92 -4.52 17.90 -0.64
N PRO A 93 -3.79 16.96 0.00
CA PRO A 93 -4.30 15.63 0.27
C PRO A 93 -5.15 15.54 1.53
N ALA A 94 -5.10 16.49 2.44
CA ALA A 94 -5.62 16.35 3.80
C ALA A 94 -5.12 15.06 4.46
N SER A 95 -5.91 14.48 5.37
CA SER A 95 -5.57 13.26 6.11
C SER A 95 -5.47 11.99 5.26
N THR A 96 -5.79 12.02 3.95
CA THR A 96 -5.48 10.87 3.08
C THR A 96 -3.96 10.64 2.95
N LEU A 97 -3.12 11.66 3.22
CA LEU A 97 -1.66 11.51 3.29
C LEU A 97 -1.21 10.56 4.41
N LYS A 98 -2.05 10.32 5.43
CA LYS A 98 -1.76 9.34 6.49
C LYS A 98 -1.65 7.89 5.97
N THR A 99 -2.12 7.60 4.75
CA THR A 99 -1.83 6.33 4.08
C THR A 99 -0.33 6.17 3.82
N LEU A 100 0.33 7.23 3.33
CA LEU A 100 1.77 7.24 3.13
C LEU A 100 2.54 7.25 4.46
N PHE A 101 2.04 7.98 5.47
CA PHE A 101 2.59 7.92 6.83
C PHE A 101 2.60 6.50 7.36
N ALA A 102 1.47 5.79 7.27
CA ALA A 102 1.38 4.41 7.72
C ALA A 102 2.31 3.47 6.94
N LEU A 103 2.40 3.61 5.62
CA LEU A 103 3.36 2.84 4.80
C LEU A 103 4.83 3.06 5.20
N THR A 104 5.14 4.22 5.79
CA THR A 104 6.49 4.59 6.18
C THR A 104 6.84 4.14 7.59
N VAL A 105 5.91 4.28 8.53
CA VAL A 105 6.16 4.14 9.96
C VAL A 105 5.71 2.79 10.51
N LEU A 106 4.57 2.27 10.06
CA LEU A 106 3.98 1.03 10.57
C LEU A 106 4.96 -0.17 10.54
N PRO A 107 5.76 -0.40 9.46
CA PRO A 107 6.70 -1.52 9.42
C PRO A 107 7.87 -1.40 10.40
N ALA A 108 8.15 -0.20 10.90
CA ALA A 108 9.30 0.09 11.76
C ALA A 108 8.96 0.08 13.27
N LEU A 109 7.67 0.13 13.63
CA LEU A 109 7.22 0.22 15.02
C LEU A 109 6.35 -0.98 15.40
N PRO A 110 6.91 -1.97 16.13
CA PRO A 110 6.13 -3.10 16.64
C PRO A 110 4.92 -2.66 17.48
N ALA A 111 3.76 -3.26 17.21
CA ALA A 111 2.47 -2.89 17.81
C ALA A 111 2.42 -2.97 19.35
N GLY A 112 3.25 -3.84 19.95
CA GLY A 112 3.31 -4.06 21.40
C GLY A 112 4.13 -3.06 22.20
N ILE A 113 4.95 -2.22 21.55
CA ILE A 113 5.76 -1.19 22.22
C ILE A 113 4.81 -0.27 23.00
N ARG A 114 5.17 0.01 24.27
CA ARG A 114 4.51 1.00 25.12
C ARG A 114 5.40 2.23 25.23
N HIS A 115 4.79 3.39 25.06
CA HIS A 115 5.48 4.67 25.12
C HIS A 115 4.71 5.61 26.05
N ARG A 116 5.43 6.30 26.94
CA ARG A 116 4.89 7.39 27.77
C ARG A 116 5.05 8.68 26.96
N VAL A 117 3.95 9.36 26.74
CA VAL A 117 3.91 10.56 25.92
C VAL A 117 4.45 11.76 26.71
N ASP A 118 5.39 12.48 26.13
CA ASP A 118 5.91 13.74 26.64
C ASP A 118 5.17 14.94 26.03
N GLU A 119 5.14 16.08 26.73
CA GLU A 119 4.44 17.31 26.31
C GLU A 119 4.90 17.77 24.92
N GLU A 120 6.21 17.72 24.68
CA GLU A 120 6.83 18.16 23.42
C GLU A 120 6.35 17.36 22.21
N GLU A 121 5.96 16.09 22.40
CA GLU A 121 5.45 15.24 21.32
C GLU A 121 4.06 15.68 20.85
N LEU A 122 3.32 16.43 21.66
CA LEU A 122 2.01 16.97 21.32
C LEU A 122 2.07 18.42 20.82
N ALA A 123 3.28 19.04 20.87
CA ALA A 123 3.47 20.42 20.44
C ALA A 123 3.21 20.59 18.92
N GLY A 124 2.73 21.79 18.54
CA GLY A 124 2.56 22.19 17.13
C GLY A 124 1.45 21.47 16.37
N ILE A 125 0.45 20.94 17.09
CA ILE A 125 -0.80 20.48 16.48
C ILE A 125 -1.59 21.70 16.01
N GLY A 126 -1.91 21.75 14.72
CA GLY A 126 -2.64 22.88 14.13
C GLY A 126 -4.09 22.98 14.66
N PRO A 127 -4.67 24.20 14.71
CA PRO A 127 -6.05 24.39 15.16
C PRO A 127 -7.05 23.66 14.26
N GLY A 128 -8.13 23.11 14.85
CA GLY A 128 -9.13 22.32 14.11
C GLY A 128 -8.65 20.94 13.67
N SER A 129 -7.47 20.49 14.12
CA SER A 129 -6.99 19.12 13.90
C SER A 129 -7.91 18.07 14.50
N SER A 130 -8.12 16.96 13.78
CA SER A 130 -8.72 15.77 14.37
C SER A 130 -7.78 15.18 15.41
N LEU A 131 -8.30 14.87 16.60
CA LEU A 131 -7.56 14.30 17.72
C LEU A 131 -8.23 13.00 18.18
N VAL A 132 -7.43 12.04 18.65
CA VAL A 132 -7.98 10.88 19.35
C VAL A 132 -7.97 11.07 20.88
N GLY A 133 -7.36 12.14 21.38
CA GLY A 133 -7.33 12.49 22.81
C GLY A 133 -6.13 11.90 23.56
N ILE A 134 -4.97 11.91 22.94
CA ILE A 134 -3.69 11.57 23.61
C ILE A 134 -3.44 12.54 24.78
N ALA A 135 -3.04 12.00 25.91
CA ALA A 135 -2.69 12.77 27.10
C ALA A 135 -1.20 12.63 27.41
N GLU A 136 -0.59 13.76 27.75
CA GLU A 136 0.76 13.83 28.32
C GLU A 136 0.89 12.96 29.57
N GLY A 137 2.09 12.42 29.81
CA GLY A 137 2.43 11.58 30.96
C GLY A 137 1.80 10.19 30.93
N ARG A 138 0.93 9.90 29.97
CA ARG A 138 0.26 8.61 29.85
C ARG A 138 1.00 7.66 28.90
N ALA A 139 0.96 6.37 29.22
CA ALA A 139 1.56 5.35 28.36
C ALA A 139 0.51 4.71 27.44
N TYR A 140 0.78 4.73 26.14
CA TYR A 140 -0.02 4.09 25.09
C TYR A 140 0.78 2.98 24.42
N ARG A 141 0.09 1.95 23.93
CA ARG A 141 0.69 0.98 23.01
C ARG A 141 0.74 1.59 21.61
N VAL A 142 1.75 1.24 20.84
CA VAL A 142 1.82 1.61 19.42
C VAL A 142 0.56 1.19 18.66
N SER A 143 -0.03 0.03 19.02
CA SER A 143 -1.32 -0.41 18.47
C SER A 143 -2.49 0.54 18.77
N ASP A 144 -2.50 1.18 19.94
CA ASP A 144 -3.54 2.13 20.32
C ASP A 144 -3.38 3.40 19.48
N LEU A 145 -2.14 3.90 19.34
CA LEU A 145 -1.82 5.06 18.51
C LEU A 145 -2.26 4.83 17.06
N TRP A 146 -2.03 3.63 16.48
CA TRP A 146 -2.50 3.30 15.14
C TRP A 146 -4.03 3.26 15.03
N ASN A 147 -4.74 2.79 16.04
CA ASN A 147 -6.20 2.93 16.10
C ASN A 147 -6.61 4.41 16.04
N GLY A 148 -5.93 5.28 16.80
CA GLY A 148 -6.15 6.73 16.75
C GLY A 148 -5.94 7.33 15.37
N VAL A 149 -4.87 6.92 14.64
CA VAL A 149 -4.57 7.40 13.28
C VAL A 149 -5.64 6.97 12.28
N PHE A 150 -6.01 5.68 12.27
CA PHE A 150 -6.91 5.15 11.25
C PHE A 150 -8.38 5.47 11.54
N LEU A 151 -8.83 5.34 12.78
CA LEU A 151 -10.24 5.52 13.12
C LEU A 151 -10.60 6.99 13.30
N SER A 152 -9.88 7.70 14.18
CA SER A 152 -10.16 9.09 14.54
C SER A 152 -9.39 10.11 13.70
N SER A 153 -8.53 9.66 12.77
CA SER A 153 -7.65 10.55 12.02
C SER A 153 -6.73 11.41 12.90
N GLY A 154 -6.41 10.95 14.14
CA GLY A 154 -5.76 11.70 15.20
C GLY A 154 -4.37 12.24 14.80
N ASN A 155 -4.24 13.57 14.74
CA ASN A 155 -2.95 14.23 14.51
C ASN A 155 -2.03 14.12 15.73
N ASP A 156 -2.61 14.05 16.94
CA ASP A 156 -1.91 13.74 18.18
C ASP A 156 -1.23 12.35 18.12
N ALA A 157 -1.94 11.33 17.64
CA ALA A 157 -1.36 10.01 17.46
C ALA A 157 -0.27 9.98 16.37
N VAL A 158 -0.43 10.75 15.30
CA VAL A 158 0.63 10.93 14.28
C VAL A 158 1.87 11.57 14.88
N ARG A 159 1.71 12.58 15.75
CA ARG A 159 2.81 13.25 16.43
C ARG A 159 3.65 12.29 17.26
N VAL A 160 3.01 11.52 18.13
CA VAL A 160 3.70 10.55 19.00
C VAL A 160 4.38 9.45 18.17
N LEU A 161 3.71 8.90 17.16
CA LEU A 161 4.32 7.89 16.26
C LEU A 161 5.49 8.46 15.45
N ALA A 162 5.42 9.73 15.05
CA ALA A 162 6.52 10.40 14.36
C ALA A 162 7.72 10.62 15.31
N ALA A 163 7.49 11.01 16.57
CA ALA A 163 8.53 11.14 17.58
C ALA A 163 9.25 9.79 17.78
N LEU A 164 8.50 8.71 18.00
CA LEU A 164 9.04 7.35 18.10
C LEU A 164 9.82 6.90 16.86
N SER A 165 9.56 7.52 15.73
CA SER A 165 10.20 7.23 14.45
C SER A 165 11.37 8.16 14.12
N GLY A 166 11.93 8.89 15.08
CA GLY A 166 13.06 9.79 14.89
C GLY A 166 12.67 11.23 14.61
N GLY A 167 11.41 11.62 14.92
CA GLY A 167 10.94 12.99 14.90
C GLY A 167 10.17 13.39 13.64
N TRP A 168 9.50 14.53 13.74
CA TRP A 168 8.55 15.05 12.75
C TRP A 168 9.16 15.25 11.37
N ARG A 169 10.27 15.98 11.30
CA ARG A 169 10.97 16.31 10.05
C ARG A 169 11.54 15.07 9.38
N ALA A 170 12.26 14.24 10.14
CA ALA A 170 12.84 13.00 9.62
C ALA A 170 11.77 12.05 9.09
N THR A 171 10.59 11.99 9.73
CA THR A 171 9.45 11.21 9.26
C THR A 171 8.91 11.75 7.93
N ALA A 172 8.74 13.07 7.77
CA ALA A 172 8.32 13.68 6.51
C ALA A 172 9.32 13.38 5.37
N GLU A 173 10.61 13.46 5.63
CA GLU A 173 11.69 13.14 4.68
C GLU A 173 11.64 11.66 4.24
N ARG A 174 11.43 10.72 5.18
CA ARG A 174 11.24 9.30 4.87
C ARG A 174 9.96 9.05 4.09
N MET A 175 8.86 9.74 4.42
CA MET A 175 7.63 9.67 3.63
C MET A 175 7.87 10.14 2.19
N GLN A 176 8.58 11.25 1.99
CA GLN A 176 8.93 11.71 0.64
C GLN A 176 9.77 10.68 -0.13
N THR A 177 10.71 10.05 0.54
CA THR A 177 11.54 8.98 -0.04
C THR A 177 10.69 7.75 -0.39
N LYS A 178 9.78 7.34 0.52
CA LYS A 178 8.83 6.25 0.27
C LYS A 178 7.91 6.55 -0.91
N ALA A 179 7.38 7.77 -1.03
CA ALA A 179 6.55 8.18 -2.16
C ALA A 179 7.29 8.00 -3.49
N ARG A 180 8.53 8.49 -3.58
CA ARG A 180 9.37 8.33 -4.78
C ARG A 180 9.64 6.86 -5.12
N ALA A 181 9.93 6.05 -4.10
CA ALA A 181 10.18 4.62 -4.27
C ALA A 181 8.95 3.84 -4.78
N LEU A 182 7.74 4.34 -4.47
CA LEU A 182 6.49 3.79 -4.98
C LEU A 182 6.08 4.33 -6.37
N GLY A 183 6.85 5.28 -6.94
CA GLY A 183 6.53 5.93 -8.20
C GLY A 183 5.54 7.10 -8.08
N ALA A 184 5.20 7.52 -6.87
CA ALA A 184 4.34 8.66 -6.59
C ALA A 184 5.12 9.97 -6.76
N ARG A 185 5.00 10.61 -7.92
CA ARG A 185 5.84 11.74 -8.33
C ARG A 185 5.20 13.12 -8.13
N ASP A 186 3.90 13.15 -7.91
CA ASP A 186 3.16 14.40 -7.68
C ASP A 186 3.21 14.82 -6.21
N THR A 187 3.43 13.86 -5.32
CA THR A 187 3.41 14.08 -3.88
C THR A 187 4.60 14.89 -3.40
N ARG A 188 4.30 15.93 -2.63
CA ARG A 188 5.27 16.74 -1.86
C ARG A 188 4.84 16.74 -0.42
N VAL A 189 5.63 16.08 0.43
CA VAL A 189 5.37 15.95 1.87
C VAL A 189 6.00 17.13 2.61
N LYS A 190 5.19 17.84 3.40
CA LYS A 190 5.63 18.92 4.31
C LYS A 190 5.37 18.55 5.76
N SER A 191 4.24 17.87 6.02
CA SER A 191 3.90 17.34 7.33
C SER A 191 3.47 15.87 7.24
N PRO A 192 3.76 15.03 8.25
CA PRO A 192 3.35 13.64 8.28
C PRO A 192 1.83 13.41 8.36
N ASP A 193 1.08 14.34 8.92
CA ASP A 193 -0.36 14.21 9.21
C ASP A 193 -1.28 14.61 8.06
N GLY A 194 -0.76 15.31 7.06
CA GLY A 194 -1.55 15.82 5.95
C GLY A 194 -2.27 17.14 6.25
N TYR A 195 -1.98 17.80 7.38
CA TYR A 195 -2.50 19.12 7.68
C TYR A 195 -2.04 20.14 6.63
N ASP A 196 -2.81 21.22 6.43
CA ASP A 196 -2.49 22.25 5.45
C ASP A 196 -1.10 22.86 5.72
N ALA A 197 -0.25 22.77 4.73
CA ALA A 197 1.10 23.35 4.76
C ALA A 197 1.48 23.87 3.35
N PRO A 198 2.17 25.03 3.26
CA PRO A 198 2.56 25.57 1.96
C PRO A 198 3.35 24.57 1.12
N GLY A 199 2.81 24.26 -0.07
CA GLY A 199 3.42 23.33 -1.01
C GLY A 199 3.21 21.84 -0.70
N GLN A 200 2.38 21.47 0.29
CA GLN A 200 1.96 20.10 0.51
C GLN A 200 0.89 19.70 -0.49
N VAL A 201 1.19 18.76 -1.37
CA VAL A 201 0.29 18.29 -2.43
C VAL A 201 0.43 16.79 -2.64
N SER A 202 -0.60 16.21 -3.24
CA SER A 202 -0.62 14.87 -3.81
C SER A 202 -1.52 14.85 -5.04
N SER A 203 -1.80 13.69 -5.62
CA SER A 203 -2.73 13.51 -6.73
C SER A 203 -3.60 12.27 -6.49
N ALA A 204 -4.73 12.16 -7.22
CA ALA A 204 -5.55 10.95 -7.14
C ALA A 204 -4.75 9.70 -7.53
N TYR A 205 -3.85 9.81 -8.51
CA TYR A 205 -2.94 8.74 -8.89
C TYR A 205 -2.02 8.31 -7.73
N ASP A 206 -1.31 9.25 -7.13
CA ASP A 206 -0.37 8.97 -6.04
C ASP A 206 -1.07 8.38 -4.81
N LEU A 207 -2.25 8.93 -4.46
CA LEU A 207 -3.06 8.42 -3.35
C LEU A 207 -3.55 6.97 -3.61
N ALA A 208 -3.92 6.64 -4.87
CA ALA A 208 -4.27 5.28 -5.26
C ALA A 208 -3.07 4.32 -5.15
N VAL A 209 -1.86 4.77 -5.55
CA VAL A 209 -0.61 4.04 -5.36
C VAL A 209 -0.39 3.73 -3.87
N PHE A 210 -0.58 4.72 -2.98
CA PHE A 210 -0.44 4.51 -1.54
C PHE A 210 -1.50 3.56 -0.99
N GLY A 211 -2.77 3.74 -1.37
CA GLY A 211 -3.86 2.87 -0.97
C GLY A 211 -3.58 1.40 -1.34
N ARG A 212 -3.25 1.16 -2.61
CA ARG A 212 -2.90 -0.17 -3.12
C ARG A 212 -1.70 -0.79 -2.40
N ALA A 213 -0.63 -0.02 -2.18
CA ALA A 213 0.54 -0.48 -1.44
C ALA A 213 0.20 -0.82 0.01
N GLY A 214 -0.68 -0.04 0.65
CA GLY A 214 -1.17 -0.28 2.01
C GLY A 214 -1.91 -1.60 2.13
N LEU A 215 -2.81 -1.92 1.20
CA LEU A 215 -3.57 -3.17 1.22
C LEU A 215 -2.70 -4.43 1.14
N ARG A 216 -1.49 -4.35 0.62
CA ARG A 216 -0.51 -5.45 0.62
C ARG A 216 0.14 -5.68 1.98
N ASN A 217 0.00 -4.75 2.91
CA ASN A 217 0.45 -4.88 4.30
C ASN A 217 -0.73 -5.32 5.18
N ARG A 218 -0.64 -6.50 5.80
CA ARG A 218 -1.72 -7.09 6.61
C ARG A 218 -2.12 -6.22 7.81
N GLU A 219 -1.17 -5.57 8.46
CA GLU A 219 -1.46 -4.70 9.60
C GLU A 219 -2.17 -3.43 9.15
N PHE A 220 -1.71 -2.81 8.07
CA PHE A 220 -2.39 -1.67 7.47
C PHE A 220 -3.84 -2.02 7.11
N ALA A 221 -4.06 -3.13 6.38
CA ALA A 221 -5.40 -3.58 5.99
C ALA A 221 -6.29 -3.83 7.22
N ARG A 222 -5.74 -4.43 8.29
CA ARG A 222 -6.46 -4.65 9.55
C ARG A 222 -6.88 -3.35 10.23
N TYR A 223 -5.99 -2.34 10.28
CA TYR A 223 -6.32 -1.06 10.92
C TYR A 223 -7.35 -0.27 10.11
N CYS A 224 -7.18 -0.16 8.79
CA CYS A 224 -8.10 0.63 7.98
C CYS A 224 -9.50 0.01 7.85
N ALA A 225 -9.63 -1.32 7.98
CA ALA A 225 -10.91 -2.03 7.95
C ALA A 225 -11.64 -2.08 9.32
N ARG A 226 -11.03 -1.56 10.37
CA ARG A 226 -11.62 -1.59 11.71
C ARG A 226 -12.73 -0.57 11.84
N HIS A 227 -13.91 -1.01 12.25
CA HIS A 227 -15.07 -0.14 12.48
C HIS A 227 -14.92 0.70 13.75
N GLU A 228 -14.52 0.05 14.84
CA GLU A 228 -14.41 0.66 16.17
C GLU A 228 -13.25 0.06 16.99
N ALA A 229 -12.83 0.73 18.03
CA ALA A 229 -11.85 0.25 19.00
C ALA A 229 -12.07 0.90 20.36
N ARG A 230 -11.56 0.24 21.41
CA ARG A 230 -11.39 0.87 22.74
C ARG A 230 -10.08 1.64 22.74
N PHE A 231 -10.12 2.89 23.19
CA PHE A 231 -8.96 3.77 23.31
C PHE A 231 -8.71 4.13 24.77
N PRO A 232 -7.45 4.11 25.27
CA PRO A 232 -7.16 4.44 26.67
C PRO A 232 -7.50 5.89 26.98
N ALA A 233 -8.32 6.12 28.04
CA ALA A 233 -8.72 7.45 28.50
C ALA A 233 -7.66 8.07 29.43
N ARG A 234 -7.71 9.37 29.60
CA ARG A 234 -6.77 10.14 30.46
C ARG A 234 -6.80 9.67 31.92
N ASP A 235 -7.94 9.34 32.44
CA ASP A 235 -8.21 8.97 33.84
C ASP A 235 -7.90 7.51 34.22
N GLY A 236 -7.40 6.71 33.30
CA GLY A 236 -7.11 5.29 33.51
C GLY A 236 -8.12 4.31 32.90
N GLY A 237 -9.31 4.80 32.55
CA GLY A 237 -10.33 4.03 31.84
C GLY A 237 -10.06 3.88 30.34
N SER A 238 -11.12 3.62 29.60
CA SER A 238 -11.09 3.60 28.11
C SER A 238 -12.44 4.03 27.56
N TYR A 239 -12.46 4.59 26.37
CA TYR A 239 -13.66 4.97 25.61
C TYR A 239 -13.66 4.36 24.21
N GLY A 240 -14.84 4.31 23.60
CA GLY A 240 -14.99 3.85 22.21
C GLY A 240 -14.56 4.92 21.22
N ILE A 241 -13.84 4.52 20.19
CA ILE A 241 -13.57 5.34 18.99
C ILE A 241 -14.12 4.62 17.78
N VAL A 242 -14.73 5.37 16.86
CA VAL A 242 -15.36 4.85 15.64
C VAL A 242 -14.63 5.38 14.42
N ASN A 243 -14.52 4.56 13.39
CA ASN A 243 -13.86 4.95 12.15
C ASN A 243 -14.66 6.07 11.46
N THR A 244 -13.99 7.15 11.13
CA THR A 244 -14.59 8.32 10.45
C THR A 244 -14.89 8.08 8.97
N ASN A 245 -14.53 6.93 8.39
CA ASN A 245 -14.93 6.56 7.05
C ASN A 245 -16.40 6.10 7.03
N ARG A 246 -17.30 6.99 6.63
CA ARG A 246 -18.74 6.77 6.66
C ARG A 246 -19.20 5.63 5.73
N LEU A 247 -18.52 5.37 4.62
CA LEU A 247 -18.82 4.19 3.78
C LEU A 247 -18.55 2.87 4.51
N LEU A 248 -17.68 2.88 5.52
CA LEU A 248 -17.40 1.71 6.35
C LEU A 248 -18.42 1.58 7.49
N THR A 249 -18.72 2.69 8.16
CA THR A 249 -19.45 2.67 9.44
C THR A 249 -20.94 2.95 9.32
N GLY A 250 -21.37 3.62 8.25
CA GLY A 250 -22.77 4.07 8.13
C GLY A 250 -23.09 5.33 8.96
N ALA A 251 -22.06 6.01 9.47
CA ALA A 251 -22.26 7.20 10.29
C ALA A 251 -22.87 8.36 9.48
N ASP A 252 -23.55 9.26 10.20
CA ASP A 252 -24.13 10.51 9.67
C ASP A 252 -25.06 10.33 8.44
N GLY A 253 -25.78 9.21 8.39
CA GLY A 253 -26.75 8.94 7.32
C GLY A 253 -26.16 8.42 6.00
N VAL A 254 -24.86 8.21 5.92
CA VAL A 254 -24.22 7.57 4.76
C VAL A 254 -24.39 6.05 4.86
N ALA A 255 -25.11 5.42 3.94
CA ALA A 255 -25.27 3.96 3.95
C ALA A 255 -23.91 3.25 3.85
N PRO A 256 -23.64 2.20 4.64
CA PRO A 256 -22.42 1.41 4.49
C PRO A 256 -22.29 0.85 3.08
N TYR A 257 -21.04 0.70 2.60
CA TYR A 257 -20.78 0.08 1.31
C TYR A 257 -20.38 -1.38 1.48
N ARG A 258 -21.17 -2.29 0.85
CA ARG A 258 -20.91 -3.73 0.94
C ARG A 258 -19.53 -4.10 0.40
N GLY A 259 -18.74 -4.79 1.23
CA GLY A 259 -17.40 -5.21 0.86
C GLY A 259 -16.31 -4.14 1.03
N LEU A 260 -16.63 -2.99 1.65
CA LEU A 260 -15.63 -1.95 1.89
C LEU A 260 -14.54 -2.46 2.85
N ILE A 261 -13.28 -2.21 2.47
CA ILE A 261 -12.08 -2.53 3.27
C ILE A 261 -11.59 -1.27 4.05
N GLY A 262 -11.98 -0.09 3.66
CA GLY A 262 -11.49 1.19 4.16
C GLY A 262 -11.11 2.05 2.97
N ILE A 263 -10.22 3.01 3.01
CA ILE A 263 -8.89 3.11 3.63
C ILE A 263 -8.80 4.34 4.53
N LYS A 264 -8.87 5.57 3.93
CA LYS A 264 -8.70 6.83 4.68
C LYS A 264 -9.47 7.98 4.03
N ASN A 265 -10.20 8.70 4.83
CA ASN A 265 -10.83 9.97 4.48
C ASN A 265 -10.02 11.15 5.04
N GLY A 266 -10.25 12.34 4.48
CA GLY A 266 -9.64 13.58 4.93
C GLY A 266 -10.50 14.81 4.62
N TYR A 267 -10.25 15.85 5.40
CA TYR A 267 -10.81 17.17 5.17
C TYR A 267 -9.87 18.24 5.76
N THR A 268 -9.64 19.29 5.00
CA THR A 268 -9.08 20.56 5.48
C THR A 268 -9.70 21.71 4.68
N GLY A 269 -9.56 22.95 5.16
CA GLY A 269 -10.09 24.12 4.45
C GLY A 269 -9.54 24.25 3.02
N ASN A 270 -8.26 23.90 2.81
CA ASN A 270 -7.64 24.00 1.48
C ASN A 270 -7.92 22.78 0.58
N ALA A 271 -8.02 21.60 1.18
CA ALA A 271 -8.22 20.36 0.42
C ALA A 271 -9.69 20.13 0.02
N GLY A 272 -10.64 20.65 0.79
CA GLY A 272 -12.00 20.11 0.76
C GLY A 272 -12.01 18.65 1.26
N HIS A 273 -13.03 17.90 0.90
CA HIS A 273 -13.11 16.46 1.23
C HIS A 273 -12.24 15.61 0.31
N THR A 274 -11.54 14.65 0.87
CA THR A 274 -10.71 13.69 0.14
C THR A 274 -10.97 12.27 0.66
N LEU A 275 -10.89 11.27 -0.22
CA LEU A 275 -11.09 9.87 0.15
C LEU A 275 -10.19 8.96 -0.68
N VAL A 276 -9.55 8.02 -0.01
CA VAL A 276 -9.02 6.80 -0.61
C VAL A 276 -9.84 5.65 -0.04
N ALA A 277 -10.52 4.92 -0.89
CA ALA A 277 -11.33 3.78 -0.49
C ALA A 277 -10.96 2.53 -1.28
N ALA A 278 -11.21 1.38 -0.69
CA ALA A 278 -11.10 0.10 -1.38
C ALA A 278 -12.26 -0.81 -0.98
N ALA A 279 -12.74 -1.58 -1.94
CA ALA A 279 -13.78 -2.57 -1.71
C ALA A 279 -13.45 -3.88 -2.41
N HIS A 280 -13.90 -4.98 -1.83
CA HIS A 280 -13.80 -6.32 -2.40
C HIS A 280 -15.19 -6.87 -2.71
N ARG A 281 -15.39 -7.32 -3.94
CA ARG A 281 -16.63 -7.94 -4.40
C ARG A 281 -16.29 -8.99 -5.47
N ASP A 282 -16.89 -10.16 -5.39
CA ASP A 282 -16.82 -11.22 -6.41
C ASP A 282 -15.39 -11.55 -6.89
N GLY A 283 -14.45 -11.64 -5.95
CA GLY A 283 -13.03 -11.94 -6.25
C GLY A 283 -12.19 -10.76 -6.75
N HIS A 284 -12.80 -9.59 -6.98
CA HIS A 284 -12.12 -8.37 -7.41
C HIS A 284 -11.96 -7.40 -6.24
N THR A 285 -10.84 -6.70 -6.22
CA THR A 285 -10.60 -5.60 -5.27
C THR A 285 -10.30 -4.32 -6.05
N LEU A 286 -11.11 -3.30 -5.84
CA LEU A 286 -10.91 -1.99 -6.44
C LEU A 286 -10.36 -1.01 -5.40
N VAL A 287 -9.54 -0.07 -5.88
CA VAL A 287 -9.14 1.14 -5.16
C VAL A 287 -9.71 2.34 -5.90
N VAL A 288 -10.37 3.22 -5.17
CA VAL A 288 -10.84 4.50 -5.68
C VAL A 288 -10.24 5.66 -4.89
N THR A 289 -10.00 6.76 -5.57
CA THR A 289 -9.61 8.03 -4.97
C THR A 289 -10.54 9.12 -5.46
N VAL A 290 -10.98 9.98 -4.53
CA VAL A 290 -11.83 11.14 -4.81
C VAL A 290 -11.22 12.34 -4.11
N MET A 291 -10.98 13.42 -4.83
CA MET A 291 -10.37 14.64 -4.29
C MET A 291 -11.22 15.87 -4.60
N ASN A 292 -11.64 16.54 -3.54
CA ASN A 292 -12.31 17.84 -3.58
C ASN A 292 -13.58 17.87 -4.47
N PRO A 293 -14.64 17.12 -4.15
CA PRO A 293 -15.95 17.29 -4.77
C PRO A 293 -16.43 18.74 -4.63
N ARG A 294 -17.03 19.28 -5.69
CA ARG A 294 -17.43 20.69 -5.80
C ARG A 294 -18.92 20.91 -5.56
N SER A 295 -19.71 19.85 -5.51
CA SER A 295 -21.14 19.87 -5.22
C SER A 295 -21.50 18.80 -4.19
N GLY A 296 -22.72 18.80 -3.63
CA GLY A 296 -23.23 17.77 -2.73
C GLY A 296 -22.75 17.86 -1.25
N GLY A 297 -21.98 18.85 -0.87
CA GLY A 297 -21.56 19.09 0.52
C GLY A 297 -20.63 18.00 1.09
N GLY A 298 -20.63 17.81 2.43
CA GLY A 298 -19.70 16.92 3.13
C GLY A 298 -19.89 15.43 2.85
N HIS A 299 -21.01 15.00 2.29
CA HIS A 299 -21.30 13.61 1.93
C HIS A 299 -20.87 13.26 0.50
N ALA A 300 -20.73 14.26 -0.37
CA ALA A 300 -20.42 14.07 -1.79
C ALA A 300 -19.22 13.14 -2.03
N VAL A 301 -18.16 13.26 -1.23
CA VAL A 301 -16.97 12.40 -1.36
C VAL A 301 -17.27 10.90 -1.19
N TYR A 302 -18.26 10.57 -0.36
CA TYR A 302 -18.70 9.19 -0.12
C TYR A 302 -19.65 8.70 -1.21
N GLU A 303 -20.56 9.58 -1.68
CA GLU A 303 -21.51 9.29 -2.75
C GLU A 303 -20.77 9.08 -4.09
N GLU A 304 -19.83 9.96 -4.41
CA GLU A 304 -19.00 9.85 -5.60
C GLU A 304 -18.09 8.63 -5.56
N ALA A 305 -17.49 8.32 -4.40
CA ALA A 305 -16.69 7.11 -4.25
C ALA A 305 -17.54 5.83 -4.38
N ARG A 306 -18.79 5.83 -3.90
CA ARG A 306 -19.76 4.75 -4.10
C ARG A 306 -20.04 4.55 -5.59
N ALA A 307 -20.39 5.64 -6.29
CA ALA A 307 -20.67 5.60 -7.72
C ALA A 307 -19.48 5.05 -8.53
N LEU A 308 -18.26 5.46 -8.18
CA LEU A 308 -17.03 4.96 -8.80
C LEU A 308 -16.77 3.48 -8.50
N LEU A 309 -17.06 3.01 -7.28
CA LEU A 309 -16.92 1.60 -6.92
C LEU A 309 -17.96 0.76 -7.66
N ASP A 310 -19.23 1.19 -7.69
CA ASP A 310 -20.29 0.47 -8.39
C ASP A 310 -20.00 0.38 -9.88
N TRP A 311 -19.64 1.52 -10.51
CA TRP A 311 -19.22 1.56 -11.91
C TRP A 311 -17.99 0.67 -12.15
N GLY A 312 -16.99 0.74 -11.28
CA GLY A 312 -15.74 -0.02 -11.46
C GLY A 312 -15.94 -1.53 -11.39
N PHE A 313 -16.83 -2.02 -10.51
CA PHE A 313 -17.19 -3.44 -10.46
C PHE A 313 -17.96 -3.87 -11.70
N GLU A 314 -18.91 -3.06 -12.16
CA GLU A 314 -19.66 -3.32 -13.38
C GLU A 314 -18.78 -3.26 -14.64
N ALA A 315 -17.91 -2.24 -14.74
CA ALA A 315 -16.98 -2.05 -15.86
C ALA A 315 -15.83 -3.06 -15.89
N SER A 316 -15.63 -3.83 -14.82
CA SER A 316 -14.53 -4.81 -14.74
C SER A 316 -14.61 -5.80 -15.89
N GLY A 317 -13.51 -5.90 -16.67
CA GLY A 317 -13.46 -6.69 -17.90
C GLY A 317 -14.15 -6.07 -19.13
N GLN A 318 -14.90 -4.98 -18.97
CA GLN A 318 -15.61 -4.29 -20.05
C GLN A 318 -14.91 -2.98 -20.51
N VAL A 319 -13.82 -2.60 -19.85
CA VAL A 319 -12.98 -1.47 -20.26
C VAL A 319 -11.55 -1.92 -20.49
N THR A 320 -10.86 -1.24 -21.40
CA THR A 320 -9.41 -1.41 -21.56
C THR A 320 -8.69 -0.45 -20.61
N PRO A 321 -7.69 -0.89 -19.83
CA PRO A 321 -6.98 -0.01 -18.92
C PRO A 321 -6.42 1.24 -19.61
N VAL A 322 -6.58 2.40 -18.97
CA VAL A 322 -6.07 3.69 -19.44
C VAL A 322 -4.67 3.99 -18.91
N GLY A 323 -4.17 3.17 -17.99
CA GLY A 323 -2.84 3.28 -17.40
C GLY A 323 -2.61 2.20 -16.34
N SER A 324 -1.52 2.32 -15.60
CA SER A 324 -1.18 1.40 -14.51
C SER A 324 -0.58 2.18 -13.33
N LEU A 325 -0.93 1.79 -12.11
CA LEU A 325 -0.34 2.32 -10.87
C LEU A 325 1.13 1.90 -10.68
N ASP A 326 1.64 0.97 -11.47
CA ASP A 326 3.04 0.56 -11.47
C ASP A 326 3.88 1.30 -12.54
N ALA A 327 3.26 2.08 -13.43
CA ALA A 327 3.92 2.69 -14.59
C ALA A 327 5.09 3.63 -14.24
N LEU A 328 5.04 4.28 -13.09
CA LEU A 328 6.05 5.23 -12.63
C LEU A 328 6.98 4.65 -11.53
N ARG A 329 6.80 3.38 -11.18
CA ARG A 329 7.62 2.72 -10.17
C ARG A 329 9.05 2.54 -10.72
N PRO A 330 10.09 2.92 -9.94
CA PRO A 330 11.46 2.68 -10.35
C PRO A 330 11.71 1.19 -10.56
N VAL A 331 12.22 0.82 -11.72
CA VAL A 331 12.68 -0.55 -11.97
C VAL A 331 14.01 -0.71 -11.23
N PRO A 332 14.19 -1.73 -10.36
CA PRO A 332 15.49 -2.03 -9.78
C PRO A 332 16.49 -2.25 -10.93
N LEU A 333 17.60 -1.53 -10.93
CA LEU A 333 18.70 -1.81 -11.84
C LEU A 333 19.14 -3.25 -11.54
N ARG A 334 18.91 -4.19 -12.46
CA ARG A 334 19.58 -5.49 -12.40
C ARG A 334 21.06 -5.20 -12.48
N GLY A 335 21.80 -5.56 -11.43
CA GLY A 335 23.26 -5.52 -11.45
C GLY A 335 23.78 -6.31 -12.65
N PRO A 336 24.89 -5.92 -13.26
CA PRO A 336 25.51 -6.69 -14.33
C PRO A 336 25.98 -8.02 -13.76
N GLY A 337 25.20 -9.11 -13.95
CA GLY A 337 25.55 -10.42 -13.45
C GLY A 337 24.48 -11.52 -13.48
N ALA A 338 23.23 -11.23 -13.85
CA ALA A 338 22.17 -12.25 -13.80
C ALA A 338 21.89 -12.96 -15.16
N ASP A 339 22.41 -12.47 -16.27
CA ASP A 339 22.13 -13.03 -17.61
C ASP A 339 23.34 -13.76 -18.26
N SER A 340 24.40 -14.08 -17.50
CA SER A 340 25.57 -14.82 -18.04
C SER A 340 25.54 -16.34 -17.80
N ALA A 341 24.40 -16.94 -17.61
CA ALA A 341 24.30 -18.38 -17.39
C ALA A 341 23.29 -19.04 -18.33
N LEU A 342 23.42 -18.86 -19.67
CA LEU A 342 22.88 -19.79 -20.66
C LEU A 342 23.47 -19.43 -22.05
N VAL A 343 24.80 -19.64 -22.21
CA VAL A 343 25.38 -19.84 -23.55
C VAL A 343 25.68 -21.33 -23.66
N PRO A 344 25.11 -22.04 -24.65
CA PRO A 344 25.46 -23.45 -24.88
C PRO A 344 26.93 -23.54 -25.27
N ALA A 345 27.67 -24.41 -24.61
CA ALA A 345 29.09 -24.70 -24.93
C ALA A 345 29.20 -25.19 -26.39
N ALA A 346 29.73 -24.36 -27.25
CA ALA A 346 30.24 -24.82 -28.52
C ALA A 346 31.56 -25.60 -28.30
N ARG A 347 31.61 -26.86 -28.70
CA ARG A 347 32.82 -27.67 -28.75
C ARG A 347 33.77 -27.07 -29.79
N GLY A 348 35.02 -26.84 -29.43
CA GLY A 348 36.03 -26.45 -30.43
C GLY A 348 37.39 -26.15 -29.81
N ASN A 349 38.28 -27.15 -29.87
CA ASN A 349 39.72 -27.11 -30.04
C ASN A 349 40.66 -26.58 -28.94
N ASP A 350 41.48 -27.53 -28.52
CA ASP A 350 42.62 -27.43 -27.62
C ASP A 350 43.68 -26.39 -28.13
N ALA A 351 44.03 -25.46 -27.23
CA ALA A 351 45.33 -24.76 -27.25
C ALA A 351 45.81 -24.55 -25.80
N PRO A 352 47.12 -24.70 -25.50
CA PRO A 352 47.63 -24.80 -24.15
C PRO A 352 47.59 -23.50 -23.35
N ALA A 353 47.18 -23.61 -22.08
CA ALA A 353 47.09 -22.53 -21.12
C ALA A 353 48.48 -21.94 -20.78
N ARG A 354 48.62 -20.59 -20.86
CA ARG A 354 49.74 -19.83 -20.31
C ARG A 354 49.47 -19.52 -18.82
N PRO A 355 50.49 -19.63 -17.93
CA PRO A 355 50.32 -19.33 -16.52
C PRO A 355 50.17 -17.84 -16.25
N VAL A 356 49.18 -17.45 -15.42
CA VAL A 356 48.96 -16.08 -14.93
C VAL A 356 49.91 -15.81 -13.75
N PRO A 357 50.63 -14.68 -13.72
CA PRO A 357 51.58 -14.39 -12.62
C PRO A 357 50.83 -14.00 -11.32
N TRP A 358 51.32 -14.52 -10.18
CA TRP A 358 50.82 -14.41 -8.81
C TRP A 358 50.89 -13.00 -8.17
N THR A 359 51.00 -11.93 -8.90
CA THR A 359 51.23 -10.57 -8.35
C THR A 359 50.00 -9.80 -7.94
N VAL A 360 48.76 -10.29 -8.18
CA VAL A 360 47.51 -9.56 -7.86
C VAL A 360 46.89 -9.96 -6.50
N ALA A 361 47.25 -11.09 -5.93
CA ALA A 361 46.71 -11.56 -4.65
C ALA A 361 47.37 -10.92 -3.40
N GLY A 362 48.52 -10.28 -3.52
CA GLY A 362 49.25 -9.68 -2.38
C GLY A 362 48.74 -8.30 -1.96
N ALA A 363 48.13 -7.52 -2.85
CA ALA A 363 47.77 -6.13 -2.58
C ALA A 363 46.50 -5.98 -1.70
N ALA A 364 45.56 -6.94 -1.74
CA ALA A 364 44.31 -6.91 -0.97
C ALA A 364 44.50 -7.23 0.53
N LEU A 365 45.49 -8.05 0.88
CA LEU A 365 45.76 -8.43 2.27
C LEU A 365 46.53 -7.35 3.05
N LEU A 366 47.38 -6.56 2.40
CA LEU A 366 48.12 -5.47 3.02
C LEU A 366 47.20 -4.27 3.31
N GLY A 367 46.19 -4.00 2.52
CA GLY A 367 45.21 -2.94 2.76
C GLY A 367 44.36 -3.17 4.00
N ALA A 368 43.92 -4.40 4.23
CA ALA A 368 43.08 -4.75 5.39
C ALA A 368 43.83 -4.69 6.73
N ALA A 369 45.12 -5.05 6.73
CA ALA A 369 45.98 -4.97 7.90
C ALA A 369 46.30 -3.48 8.30
N ALA A 370 46.50 -2.61 7.32
CA ALA A 370 46.78 -1.18 7.56
C ALA A 370 45.54 -0.45 8.15
N VAL A 371 44.33 -0.77 7.67
CA VAL A 371 43.09 -0.20 8.21
C VAL A 371 42.83 -0.67 9.64
N SER A 372 43.04 -1.97 9.94
CA SER A 372 42.87 -2.51 11.29
C SER A 372 43.87 -1.91 12.30
N LEU A 373 45.11 -1.68 11.88
CA LEU A 373 46.12 -1.04 12.72
C LEU A 373 45.82 0.43 12.96
N TYR A 374 45.36 1.17 11.93
CA TYR A 374 44.98 2.59 12.05
C TYR A 374 43.78 2.76 13.02
N LEU A 375 42.78 1.87 12.97
CA LEU A 375 41.63 1.92 13.87
C LEU A 375 42.01 1.60 15.33
N ARG A 376 42.93 0.67 15.56
CA ARG A 376 43.44 0.36 16.91
C ARG A 376 44.32 1.49 17.52
N LEU A 377 45.03 2.24 16.71
CA LEU A 377 45.86 3.37 17.19
C LEU A 377 45.02 4.63 17.48
N ARG A 378 43.85 4.78 16.88
CA ARG A 378 42.99 5.96 17.05
C ARG A 378 41.96 5.81 18.17
N TRP A 379 41.68 4.56 18.63
CA TRP A 379 40.70 4.24 19.67
C TRP A 379 41.38 3.36 20.74
N GLY A 380 42.36 3.91 21.43
CA GLY A 380 42.98 3.28 22.57
C GLY A 380 42.00 3.10 23.73
N PRO A 381 42.19 2.14 24.64
CA PRO A 381 41.24 1.82 25.70
C PRO A 381 41.07 2.98 26.67
N VAL A 382 39.82 3.25 27.00
CA VAL A 382 39.46 4.21 28.07
C VAL A 382 39.93 3.66 29.42
N PRO A 383 40.64 4.44 30.26
CA PRO A 383 41.01 3.98 31.59
C PRO A 383 39.76 3.78 32.46
N THR A 384 39.62 2.61 33.06
CA THR A 384 38.69 2.38 34.15
C THR A 384 39.27 2.94 35.41
N ASP A 385 38.68 4.03 35.90
CA ASP A 385 38.99 4.59 37.24
C ASP A 385 38.24 3.76 38.26
N GLN A 386 38.99 3.17 39.19
CA GLN A 386 38.48 2.56 40.42
C GLN A 386 38.71 3.55 41.54
N GLY A 387 37.66 4.02 42.18
CA GLY A 387 37.65 4.79 43.38
C GLY A 387 36.27 4.82 43.97
#